data_007d82e9407797296dca84ff9214205f
#
_entry.id   007d82e9407797296dca84ff9214205f
#
_cell.length_a   1.000
_cell.length_b   1.000
_cell.length_c   1.000
_cell.angle_alpha   90.00
_cell.angle_beta   90.00
_cell.angle_gamma   90.00
#
_symmetry.space_group_name_H-M   'P 1'
#
loop_
_entity.id
_entity.type
_entity.pdbx_description
1 polymer ?
#
loop_
_entity_poly.entity_id
_entity_poly.type
_entity_poly.pdbx_seq_one_letter_code
_entity_poly.pdbx_strand_id
1 'polypeptide(L)'
;VVNFIMKKDFEGLQIDAQYGFYQHENDYDGVGNVRAEIARRALTNPSQFALPADNVSDGESRSINVTLGVSSPDGRGNVMAYAGYRNNNPILQRDRDYSACAIANPAAATPDTFQCGGSSTAFPGRFTDFAGGFDSTLGAGRTFIPWNAARDQYNYGPLNYYQRPDERYTLGAFGRYQVNDKAEVFAQLMFSDYQSVAQIAPSGNFFVTGDINCGNPLLGPQQAATIGCTAADIAADARRPMYIGRRNVEGGGRQDNLNYTSYRGVVGVRGEFAPGWNYDVAAQFSRVRLARSYGNEFSVTRLGRALDVVDVGGTPTCRSVVNGTDPNCVPYDIFILAGVTQAATDYLQVPLLQTGQTTQQVITAAITGDTGWSMPTAASTVKVAFGAEYRRDALNSVTDNSFATGDGAGQGGPTIGLSGSADVSEVFGEIQIPLADDQPWAYSASLDAAYRRSEYGNFGTDTYKVGADYAPVEDIRFRASYSRAVRAPNVIELFAAQGFNLFDLDADPCGDVSGTSVVQASAAA
;
A
#
# COMPACT_ATOMS: atom_id res chain seq x y z
N VAL A 1 -12.62 5.16 -18.37
CA VAL A 1 -13.40 4.05 -17.79
C VAL A 1 -13.01 2.79 -18.54
N VAL A 2 -12.68 1.71 -17.83
CA VAL A 2 -12.40 0.38 -18.40
C VAL A 2 -13.62 -0.49 -18.18
N ASN A 3 -14.18 -1.03 -19.24
CA ASN A 3 -15.31 -1.96 -19.19
C ASN A 3 -14.82 -3.39 -19.39
N PHE A 4 -15.18 -4.27 -18.46
CA PHE A 4 -14.96 -5.71 -18.59
C PHE A 4 -16.24 -6.35 -19.11
N ILE A 5 -16.16 -6.86 -20.34
CA ILE A 5 -17.28 -7.57 -20.95
C ILE A 5 -17.05 -9.07 -20.71
N MET A 6 -17.92 -9.66 -19.92
CA MET A 6 -17.86 -11.11 -19.65
C MET A 6 -18.26 -11.90 -20.88
N LYS A 7 -17.58 -13.04 -21.11
CA LYS A 7 -17.99 -13.99 -22.15
C LYS A 7 -19.40 -14.45 -21.87
N LYS A 8 -20.26 -14.40 -22.89
CA LYS A 8 -21.60 -14.97 -22.86
C LYS A 8 -21.63 -16.15 -23.84
N ASP A 9 -22.43 -17.13 -23.52
CA ASP A 9 -22.70 -18.28 -24.44
C ASP A 9 -21.44 -19.09 -24.80
N PHE A 10 -20.48 -19.16 -23.89
CA PHE A 10 -19.31 -19.99 -24.08
C PHE A 10 -19.72 -21.48 -23.95
N GLU A 11 -19.31 -22.29 -24.92
CA GLU A 11 -19.48 -23.74 -24.92
C GLU A 11 -18.14 -24.43 -25.10
N GLY A 12 -17.94 -25.53 -24.37
CA GLY A 12 -16.74 -26.33 -24.44
C GLY A 12 -15.77 -26.10 -23.29
N LEU A 13 -14.54 -26.54 -23.47
CA LEU A 13 -13.45 -26.46 -22.53
C LEU A 13 -12.33 -25.62 -23.14
N GLN A 14 -11.87 -24.61 -22.41
CA GLN A 14 -10.68 -23.84 -22.75
C GLN A 14 -9.68 -23.93 -21.59
N ILE A 15 -8.42 -24.22 -21.92
CA ILE A 15 -7.31 -24.24 -20.96
C ILE A 15 -6.25 -23.28 -21.49
N ASP A 16 -5.88 -22.30 -20.67
CA ASP A 16 -4.81 -21.36 -20.94
C ASP A 16 -3.72 -21.54 -19.89
N ALA A 17 -2.50 -21.83 -20.32
CA ALA A 17 -1.34 -21.91 -19.44
C ALA A 17 -0.26 -20.96 -19.95
N GLN A 18 0.34 -20.21 -19.03
CA GLN A 18 1.38 -19.25 -19.33
C GLN A 18 2.55 -19.42 -18.36
N TYR A 19 3.74 -19.30 -18.89
CA TYR A 19 4.98 -19.17 -18.14
C TYR A 19 5.76 -17.96 -18.66
N GLY A 20 6.29 -17.17 -17.76
CA GLY A 20 7.09 -16.00 -18.08
C GLY A 20 8.21 -15.78 -17.07
N PHE A 21 9.20 -15.04 -17.44
CA PHE A 21 10.28 -14.57 -16.57
C PHE A 21 10.85 -13.28 -17.16
N TYR A 22 11.62 -12.56 -16.35
CA TYR A 22 12.34 -11.37 -16.78
C TYR A 22 13.79 -11.70 -17.02
N GLN A 23 14.32 -11.21 -18.14
CA GLN A 23 15.74 -11.17 -18.46
C GLN A 23 16.21 -9.73 -18.40
N HIS A 24 17.28 -9.46 -17.66
CA HIS A 24 17.85 -8.11 -17.55
C HIS A 24 19.36 -8.14 -17.63
N GLU A 25 19.91 -7.24 -18.43
CA GLU A 25 21.35 -6.97 -18.54
C GLU A 25 21.66 -5.74 -17.69
N ASN A 26 22.54 -5.90 -16.70
CA ASN A 26 22.98 -4.86 -15.78
C ASN A 26 24.26 -4.20 -16.33
N ASP A 27 24.21 -3.64 -17.52
CA ASP A 27 25.38 -3.12 -18.25
C ASP A 27 25.27 -1.63 -18.61
N TYR A 28 24.27 -0.92 -18.05
CA TYR A 28 24.08 0.49 -18.34
C TYR A 28 25.31 1.30 -17.95
N ASP A 29 25.97 1.93 -18.94
CA ASP A 29 27.18 2.74 -18.81
C ASP A 29 26.97 4.23 -19.18
N GLY A 30 25.73 4.63 -19.45
CA GLY A 30 25.37 6.00 -19.84
C GLY A 30 25.43 7.03 -18.71
N VAL A 31 24.94 8.22 -19.00
CA VAL A 31 24.83 9.34 -18.04
C VAL A 31 24.02 8.90 -16.83
N GLY A 32 24.54 9.15 -15.62
CA GLY A 32 23.92 8.69 -14.39
C GLY A 32 24.21 7.23 -14.04
N ASN A 33 25.29 6.66 -14.55
CA ASN A 33 25.71 5.30 -14.28
C ASN A 33 25.89 5.03 -12.77
N VAL A 34 24.93 4.29 -12.20
CA VAL A 34 24.93 3.93 -10.77
C VAL A 34 25.91 2.81 -10.45
N ARG A 35 26.27 1.97 -11.44
CA ARG A 35 27.23 0.86 -11.24
C ARG A 35 28.60 1.35 -10.77
N ALA A 36 29.11 2.43 -11.36
CA ALA A 36 30.37 3.03 -10.94
C ALA A 36 30.31 3.52 -9.50
N GLU A 37 29.18 4.10 -9.09
CA GLU A 37 28.97 4.57 -7.73
C GLU A 37 28.81 3.41 -6.73
N ILE A 38 28.08 2.34 -7.09
CA ILE A 38 28.00 1.12 -6.29
C ILE A 38 29.41 0.52 -6.10
N ALA A 39 30.19 0.41 -7.16
CA ALA A 39 31.56 -0.09 -7.11
C ALA A 39 32.45 0.77 -6.21
N ARG A 40 32.34 2.09 -6.28
CA ARG A 40 33.05 3.03 -5.41
C ARG A 40 32.68 2.82 -3.93
N ARG A 41 31.39 2.67 -3.63
CA ARG A 41 30.92 2.42 -2.26
C ARG A 41 31.34 1.02 -1.75
N ALA A 42 31.43 0.04 -2.63
CA ALA A 42 31.88 -1.31 -2.32
C ALA A 42 33.34 -1.34 -1.80
N LEU A 43 34.19 -0.38 -2.18
CA LEU A 43 35.56 -0.29 -1.65
C LEU A 43 35.61 -0.04 -0.14
N THR A 44 34.60 0.66 0.40
CA THR A 44 34.54 1.00 1.83
C THR A 44 33.53 0.17 2.61
N ASN A 45 32.49 -0.33 1.95
CA ASN A 45 31.43 -1.11 2.58
C ASN A 45 30.88 -2.21 1.64
N PRO A 46 31.69 -3.26 1.38
CA PRO A 46 31.32 -4.33 0.43
C PRO A 46 30.12 -5.16 0.89
N SER A 47 29.83 -5.21 2.18
CA SER A 47 28.70 -5.96 2.73
C SER A 47 27.34 -5.34 2.39
N GLN A 48 27.30 -4.04 2.09
CA GLN A 48 26.07 -3.31 1.77
C GLN A 48 25.97 -2.89 0.31
N PHE A 49 27.08 -2.77 -0.39
CA PHE A 49 27.16 -2.30 -1.78
C PHE A 49 27.78 -3.38 -2.65
N ALA A 50 27.00 -4.38 -3.02
CA ALA A 50 27.40 -5.39 -3.99
C ALA A 50 26.89 -4.99 -5.38
N LEU A 51 27.74 -5.12 -6.40
CA LEU A 51 27.29 -4.99 -7.79
C LEU A 51 26.34 -6.15 -8.11
N PRO A 52 25.22 -5.88 -8.78
CA PRO A 52 24.39 -6.95 -9.34
C PRO A 52 25.16 -7.74 -10.40
N ALA A 53 24.77 -8.99 -10.60
CA ALA A 53 25.32 -9.81 -11.69
C ALA A 53 25.04 -9.15 -13.04
N ASP A 54 25.97 -9.29 -14.01
CA ASP A 54 25.83 -8.64 -15.32
C ASP A 54 24.56 -9.06 -16.06
N ASN A 55 24.15 -10.32 -15.90
CA ASN A 55 22.90 -10.85 -16.45
C ASN A 55 22.10 -11.52 -15.35
N VAL A 56 20.80 -11.20 -15.26
CA VAL A 56 19.88 -11.76 -14.28
C VAL A 56 18.64 -12.29 -14.99
N SER A 57 18.21 -13.48 -14.59
CA SER A 57 16.92 -14.06 -14.99
C SER A 57 16.14 -14.39 -13.73
N ASP A 58 15.01 -13.72 -13.53
CA ASP A 58 14.22 -13.80 -12.30
C ASP A 58 12.74 -13.47 -12.53
N GLY A 59 11.98 -13.34 -11.45
CA GLY A 59 10.57 -12.93 -11.47
C GLY A 59 9.69 -13.89 -12.26
N GLU A 60 9.96 -15.20 -12.20
CA GLU A 60 9.16 -16.20 -12.90
C GLU A 60 7.69 -16.05 -12.53
N SER A 61 6.87 -16.12 -13.56
CA SER A 61 5.41 -16.09 -13.46
C SER A 61 4.81 -17.36 -14.07
N ARG A 62 3.81 -17.90 -13.40
CA ARG A 62 3.08 -19.08 -13.87
C ARG A 62 1.60 -18.83 -13.70
N SER A 63 0.82 -19.12 -14.73
CA SER A 63 -0.63 -19.11 -14.60
C SER A 63 -1.26 -20.24 -15.38
N ILE A 64 -2.34 -20.75 -14.84
CA ILE A 64 -3.23 -21.70 -15.52
C ILE A 64 -4.66 -21.25 -15.28
N ASN A 65 -5.44 -21.20 -16.36
CA ASN A 65 -6.86 -20.89 -16.31
C ASN A 65 -7.62 -21.96 -17.07
N VAL A 66 -8.68 -22.46 -16.46
CA VAL A 66 -9.59 -23.43 -17.06
C VAL A 66 -10.97 -22.78 -17.11
N THR A 67 -11.59 -22.79 -18.28
CA THR A 67 -12.96 -22.31 -18.49
C THR A 67 -13.78 -23.43 -19.12
N LEU A 68 -14.93 -23.72 -18.51
CA LEU A 68 -15.90 -24.69 -18.98
C LEU A 68 -17.23 -23.99 -19.20
N GLY A 69 -17.88 -24.26 -20.30
CA GLY A 69 -19.22 -23.74 -20.61
C GLY A 69 -20.12 -24.77 -21.25
N VAL A 70 -21.38 -24.69 -20.93
CA VAL A 70 -22.43 -25.55 -21.47
C VAL A 70 -23.73 -24.78 -21.65
N SER A 71 -24.39 -24.98 -22.79
CA SER A 71 -25.73 -24.46 -23.06
C SER A 71 -26.80 -25.52 -22.87
N SER A 72 -27.99 -25.10 -22.50
CA SER A 72 -29.15 -25.99 -22.46
C SER A 72 -29.55 -26.45 -23.88
N PRO A 73 -30.10 -27.66 -24.04
CA PRO A 73 -30.47 -28.17 -25.37
C PRO A 73 -31.50 -27.33 -26.13
N ASP A 74 -32.29 -26.55 -25.40
CA ASP A 74 -33.28 -25.62 -25.95
C ASP A 74 -32.70 -24.23 -26.32
N GLY A 75 -31.37 -24.02 -26.11
CA GLY A 75 -30.67 -22.77 -26.36
C GLY A 75 -31.02 -21.64 -25.39
N ARG A 76 -31.91 -21.87 -24.42
CA ARG A 76 -32.43 -20.84 -23.51
C ARG A 76 -31.50 -20.54 -22.33
N GLY A 77 -30.59 -21.44 -22.02
CA GLY A 77 -29.67 -21.29 -20.87
C GLY A 77 -28.24 -21.53 -21.26
N ASN A 78 -27.33 -20.87 -20.53
CA ASN A 78 -25.90 -21.13 -20.59
C ASN A 78 -25.32 -21.00 -19.16
N VAL A 79 -24.42 -21.90 -18.83
CA VAL A 79 -23.62 -21.83 -17.60
C VAL A 79 -22.15 -21.93 -18.00
N MET A 80 -21.37 -20.99 -17.53
CA MET A 80 -19.92 -20.99 -17.66
C MET A 80 -19.30 -20.97 -16.28
N ALA A 81 -18.26 -21.77 -16.07
CA ALA A 81 -17.44 -21.75 -14.85
C ALA A 81 -15.97 -21.61 -15.23
N TYR A 82 -15.19 -20.99 -14.35
CA TYR A 82 -13.75 -20.91 -14.50
C TYR A 82 -13.02 -21.17 -13.19
N ALA A 83 -11.81 -21.69 -13.31
CA ALA A 83 -10.85 -21.80 -12.23
C ALA A 83 -9.50 -21.29 -12.72
N GLY A 84 -8.83 -20.49 -11.92
CA GLY A 84 -7.53 -19.92 -12.25
C GLY A 84 -6.56 -20.01 -11.08
N TYR A 85 -5.30 -20.23 -11.41
CA TYR A 85 -4.17 -20.14 -10.51
C TYR A 85 -3.11 -19.25 -11.14
N ARG A 86 -2.52 -18.37 -10.33
CA ARG A 86 -1.35 -17.56 -10.72
C ARG A 86 -0.36 -17.48 -9.56
N ASN A 87 0.92 -17.60 -9.90
CA ASN A 87 2.03 -17.36 -8.99
C ASN A 87 3.08 -16.50 -9.68
N ASN A 88 3.55 -15.46 -9.00
CA ASN A 88 4.66 -14.61 -9.42
C ASN A 88 5.74 -14.63 -8.35
N ASN A 89 6.98 -14.86 -8.77
CA ASN A 89 8.14 -14.81 -7.89
C ASN A 89 8.60 -13.36 -7.66
N PRO A 90 9.29 -13.08 -6.52
CA PRO A 90 9.78 -11.73 -6.25
C PRO A 90 10.95 -11.34 -7.16
N ILE A 91 11.14 -10.04 -7.34
CA ILE A 91 12.37 -9.44 -7.86
C ILE A 91 12.93 -8.54 -6.76
N LEU A 92 14.20 -8.71 -6.43
CA LEU A 92 14.88 -7.88 -5.44
C LEU A 92 15.54 -6.67 -6.10
N GLN A 93 15.56 -5.54 -5.39
CA GLN A 93 16.22 -4.34 -5.88
C GLN A 93 17.71 -4.52 -6.10
N ARG A 94 18.36 -5.40 -5.32
CA ARG A 94 19.79 -5.73 -5.48
C ARG A 94 20.14 -6.34 -6.83
N ASP A 95 19.17 -6.91 -7.54
CA ASP A 95 19.38 -7.62 -8.80
C ASP A 95 19.25 -6.70 -10.02
N ARG A 96 19.13 -5.39 -9.79
CA ARG A 96 19.06 -4.34 -10.83
C ARG A 96 20.06 -3.23 -10.54
N ASP A 97 20.86 -2.86 -11.54
CA ASP A 97 21.84 -1.78 -11.41
C ASP A 97 21.23 -0.42 -11.08
N TYR A 98 19.99 -0.16 -11.52
CA TYR A 98 19.25 1.08 -11.21
C TYR A 98 18.53 1.08 -9.85
N SER A 99 18.62 0.01 -9.06
CA SER A 99 17.97 -0.08 -7.73
C SER A 99 18.80 -0.80 -6.66
N ALA A 100 20.01 -1.29 -7.00
CA ALA A 100 20.86 -1.99 -6.04
C ALA A 100 21.43 -1.08 -4.95
N CYS A 101 21.28 0.23 -5.06
CA CYS A 101 21.52 1.16 -3.97
C CYS A 101 20.39 2.18 -3.84
N ALA A 102 20.31 2.79 -2.66
CA ALA A 102 19.44 3.94 -2.42
C ALA A 102 19.96 5.14 -3.21
N ILE A 103 19.35 5.40 -4.37
CA ILE A 103 19.77 6.48 -5.27
C ILE A 103 19.39 7.83 -4.67
N ALA A 104 20.36 8.73 -4.58
CA ALA A 104 20.17 10.12 -4.20
C ALA A 104 20.68 11.05 -5.30
N ASN A 105 20.02 12.19 -5.46
CA ASN A 105 20.50 13.26 -6.30
C ASN A 105 21.51 14.07 -5.48
N PRO A 106 22.76 14.26 -5.91
CA PRO A 106 23.68 15.15 -5.24
C PRO A 106 23.16 16.57 -5.32
N ALA A 107 23.28 17.31 -4.22
CA ALA A 107 22.84 18.70 -4.15
C ALA A 107 23.39 19.52 -5.32
N ALA A 108 22.51 20.04 -6.15
CA ALA A 108 22.61 21.20 -7.05
C ALA A 108 23.83 21.38 -7.98
N ALA A 109 24.94 20.69 -7.84
CA ALA A 109 26.17 21.05 -8.52
C ALA A 109 26.45 20.31 -9.85
N THR A 110 25.81 19.17 -10.07
CA THR A 110 25.98 18.37 -11.30
C THR A 110 24.67 17.71 -11.67
N PRO A 111 23.90 18.25 -12.62
CA PRO A 111 22.54 17.77 -12.95
C PRO A 111 22.52 16.36 -13.43
N ASP A 112 23.31 15.59 -13.74
CA ASP A 112 23.21 14.23 -14.31
C ASP A 112 24.01 13.16 -13.57
N THR A 113 24.38 13.39 -12.31
CA THR A 113 25.10 12.41 -11.49
C THR A 113 24.23 11.90 -10.37
N PHE A 114 24.04 10.60 -10.33
CA PHE A 114 23.41 9.92 -9.19
C PHE A 114 24.48 9.44 -8.21
N GLN A 115 24.13 9.43 -6.92
CA GLN A 115 24.98 8.88 -5.86
C GLN A 115 24.23 7.78 -5.11
N CYS A 116 24.96 6.79 -4.63
CA CYS A 116 24.45 5.84 -3.67
C CYS A 116 24.40 6.51 -2.29
N GLY A 117 23.25 7.01 -1.91
CA GLY A 117 22.93 7.49 -0.58
C GLY A 117 22.64 6.35 0.39
N GLY A 118 21.78 6.63 1.37
CA GLY A 118 21.33 5.65 2.34
C GLY A 118 20.65 6.29 3.54
N SER A 119 20.37 5.46 4.53
CA SER A 119 19.73 5.87 5.77
C SER A 119 20.76 6.20 6.84
N SER A 120 20.51 7.27 7.61
CA SER A 120 21.27 7.58 8.82
C SER A 120 20.97 6.63 9.98
N THR A 121 19.86 5.87 9.91
CA THR A 121 19.67 4.66 10.71
C THR A 121 20.53 3.56 10.09
N ALA A 122 21.74 3.40 10.61
CA ALA A 122 22.84 2.73 9.95
C ALA A 122 23.16 1.34 10.52
N PHE A 123 24.13 0.67 9.90
CA PHE A 123 24.81 -0.48 10.46
C PHE A 123 26.33 -0.25 10.34
N PRO A 124 27.07 -0.42 11.43
CA PRO A 124 26.73 -1.01 12.71
C PRO A 124 25.91 -0.13 13.68
N GLY A 125 25.74 1.16 13.39
CA GLY A 125 24.90 2.08 14.13
C GLY A 125 25.42 3.52 14.10
N ARG A 126 24.53 4.48 14.30
CA ARG A 126 24.84 5.88 14.58
C ARG A 126 24.37 6.24 15.98
N PHE A 127 25.24 6.87 16.75
CA PHE A 127 25.02 7.27 18.13
C PHE A 127 25.26 8.78 18.22
N THR A 128 24.27 9.55 18.69
CA THR A 128 24.35 11.00 18.70
C THR A 128 23.50 11.61 19.81
N ASP A 129 23.82 12.81 20.24
CA ASP A 129 22.96 13.62 21.11
C ASP A 129 22.11 14.65 20.34
N PHE A 130 22.33 14.79 19.03
CA PHE A 130 21.78 15.83 18.16
C PHE A 130 22.04 17.26 18.60
N ALA A 131 22.74 17.49 19.75
CA ALA A 131 23.09 18.79 20.26
C ALA A 131 24.51 19.23 19.88
N GLY A 132 25.24 18.38 19.14
CA GLY A 132 26.60 18.64 18.67
C GLY A 132 27.71 18.27 19.68
N GLY A 133 27.38 17.59 20.77
CA GLY A 133 28.36 17.06 21.72
C GLY A 133 29.10 15.83 21.16
N PHE A 134 28.38 14.94 20.49
CA PHE A 134 28.96 13.83 19.74
C PHE A 134 28.05 13.33 18.62
N ASP A 135 28.67 12.78 17.58
CA ASP A 135 28.02 12.05 16.49
C ASP A 135 28.99 10.96 16.02
N SER A 136 28.66 9.71 16.28
CA SER A 136 29.60 8.61 16.25
C SER A 136 29.02 7.34 15.64
N THR A 137 29.92 6.45 15.20
CA THR A 137 29.64 5.06 14.88
C THR A 137 30.61 4.13 15.62
N LEU A 138 30.45 2.81 15.48
CA LEU A 138 31.35 1.86 16.14
C LEU A 138 32.75 1.85 15.50
N GLY A 139 33.76 1.92 16.35
CA GLY A 139 35.15 1.62 16.03
C GLY A 139 35.52 0.17 16.38
N ALA A 140 36.82 -0.09 16.50
CA ALA A 140 37.33 -1.39 16.92
C ALA A 140 37.05 -1.65 18.40
N GLY A 141 36.62 -2.85 18.74
CA GLY A 141 36.22 -3.20 20.11
C GLY A 141 35.02 -2.35 20.56
N ARG A 142 35.02 -1.98 21.88
CA ARG A 142 34.00 -1.08 22.47
C ARG A 142 34.46 0.36 22.40
N THR A 143 34.58 0.92 21.17
CA THR A 143 34.96 2.32 20.96
C THR A 143 34.02 2.99 19.98
N PHE A 144 33.93 4.31 20.06
CA PHE A 144 33.27 5.19 19.10
C PHE A 144 34.29 5.89 18.22
N ILE A 145 33.97 6.07 16.95
CA ILE A 145 34.68 6.92 15.99
C ILE A 145 33.69 7.92 15.37
N PRO A 146 34.16 9.07 14.89
CA PRO A 146 33.27 10.06 14.27
C PRO A 146 32.45 9.47 13.11
N TRP A 147 31.15 9.79 13.11
CA TRP A 147 30.22 9.47 12.03
C TRP A 147 30.62 10.18 10.74
N ASN A 148 30.53 9.47 9.62
CA ASN A 148 30.72 10.03 8.29
C ASN A 148 29.63 9.48 7.36
N ALA A 149 28.71 10.35 6.92
CA ALA A 149 27.56 9.97 6.10
C ALA A 149 27.99 9.25 4.79
N ALA A 150 29.06 9.73 4.13
CA ALA A 150 29.55 9.12 2.88
C ALA A 150 30.09 7.70 3.06
N ARG A 151 30.52 7.34 4.28
CA ARG A 151 31.01 6.00 4.63
C ARG A 151 29.94 5.15 5.27
N ASP A 152 29.16 5.71 6.21
CA ASP A 152 28.43 4.96 7.23
C ASP A 152 26.91 4.82 6.98
N GLN A 153 26.35 5.60 6.02
CA GLN A 153 24.94 5.46 5.65
C GLN A 153 24.61 4.03 5.17
N TYR A 154 23.48 3.53 5.65
CA TYR A 154 23.01 2.19 5.34
C TYR A 154 22.30 2.12 3.98
N ASN A 155 22.73 1.22 3.12
CA ASN A 155 22.03 0.92 1.86
C ASN A 155 20.79 0.06 2.14
N TYR A 156 19.61 0.66 2.13
CA TYR A 156 18.35 -0.03 2.39
C TYR A 156 17.75 -0.71 1.15
N GLY A 157 18.29 -0.46 -0.05
CA GLY A 157 17.76 -1.01 -1.30
C GLY A 157 17.82 -2.53 -1.42
N PRO A 158 18.96 -3.18 -1.18
CA PRO A 158 19.20 -4.57 -1.59
C PRO A 158 18.16 -5.61 -1.16
N LEU A 159 17.53 -5.43 0.00
CA LEU A 159 16.53 -6.36 0.54
C LEU A 159 15.09 -6.01 0.13
N ASN A 160 14.87 -4.82 -0.42
CA ASN A 160 13.55 -4.41 -0.86
C ASN A 160 13.12 -5.24 -2.07
N TYR A 161 11.84 -5.61 -2.12
CA TYR A 161 11.26 -6.14 -3.34
C TYR A 161 11.03 -5.02 -4.35
N TYR A 162 11.57 -5.18 -5.55
CA TYR A 162 11.21 -4.40 -6.73
C TYR A 162 9.85 -4.84 -7.26
N GLN A 163 9.65 -6.17 -7.35
CA GLN A 163 8.37 -6.81 -7.59
C GLN A 163 8.03 -7.72 -6.41
N ARG A 164 6.84 -7.58 -5.86
CA ARG A 164 6.35 -8.45 -4.80
C ARG A 164 5.99 -9.82 -5.36
N PRO A 165 6.26 -10.91 -4.62
CA PRO A 165 5.66 -12.20 -4.93
C PRO A 165 4.16 -12.14 -4.70
N ASP A 166 3.41 -12.85 -5.53
CA ASP A 166 1.99 -13.08 -5.30
C ASP A 166 1.54 -14.48 -5.69
N GLU A 167 0.56 -14.98 -4.99
CA GLU A 167 -0.17 -16.20 -5.30
C GLU A 167 -1.66 -15.90 -5.31
N ARG A 168 -2.36 -16.37 -6.32
CA ARG A 168 -3.79 -16.11 -6.47
C ARG A 168 -4.53 -17.32 -6.99
N TYR A 169 -5.60 -17.65 -6.29
CA TYR A 169 -6.63 -18.58 -6.74
C TYR A 169 -7.89 -17.81 -7.11
N THR A 170 -8.50 -18.14 -8.22
CA THR A 170 -9.78 -17.56 -8.65
C THR A 170 -10.73 -18.66 -9.07
N LEU A 171 -11.99 -18.54 -8.65
CA LEU A 171 -13.08 -19.41 -9.07
C LEU A 171 -14.28 -18.53 -9.42
N GLY A 172 -15.05 -18.95 -10.41
CA GLY A 172 -16.30 -18.26 -10.70
C GLY A 172 -17.23 -19.08 -11.56
N ALA A 173 -18.49 -18.71 -11.51
CA ALA A 173 -19.53 -19.25 -12.35
C ALA A 173 -20.49 -18.15 -12.77
N PHE A 174 -20.93 -18.20 -14.02
CA PHE A 174 -21.91 -17.29 -14.61
C PHE A 174 -22.99 -18.15 -15.25
N GLY A 175 -24.24 -17.90 -14.87
CA GLY A 175 -25.37 -18.59 -15.42
C GLY A 175 -26.43 -17.61 -15.91
N ARG A 176 -27.08 -17.95 -17.00
CA ARG A 176 -28.28 -17.26 -17.51
C ARG A 176 -29.31 -18.27 -18.01
N TYR A 177 -30.56 -17.91 -17.88
CA TYR A 177 -31.65 -18.70 -18.41
C TYR A 177 -32.83 -17.82 -18.84
N GLN A 178 -33.23 -17.91 -20.08
CA GLN A 178 -34.39 -17.22 -20.64
C GLN A 178 -35.68 -17.94 -20.23
N VAL A 179 -36.37 -17.40 -19.23
CA VAL A 179 -37.60 -17.96 -18.69
C VAL A 179 -38.73 -17.89 -19.74
N ASN A 180 -38.81 -16.73 -20.41
CA ASN A 180 -39.70 -16.46 -21.52
C ASN A 180 -39.13 -15.33 -22.39
N ASP A 181 -39.84 -14.92 -23.45
CA ASP A 181 -39.39 -13.89 -24.39
C ASP A 181 -39.16 -12.52 -23.72
N LYS A 182 -39.69 -12.30 -22.51
CA LYS A 182 -39.62 -11.02 -21.78
C LYS A 182 -38.75 -11.08 -20.55
N ALA A 183 -38.21 -12.23 -20.17
CA ALA A 183 -37.45 -12.37 -18.94
C ALA A 183 -36.31 -13.39 -19.06
N GLU A 184 -35.09 -12.91 -18.85
CA GLU A 184 -33.89 -13.70 -18.63
C GLU A 184 -33.44 -13.51 -17.16
N VAL A 185 -33.31 -14.58 -16.43
CA VAL A 185 -32.67 -14.59 -15.11
C VAL A 185 -31.18 -14.86 -15.26
N PHE A 186 -30.37 -14.24 -14.43
CA PHE A 186 -28.92 -14.47 -14.42
C PHE A 186 -28.36 -14.51 -13.00
N ALA A 187 -27.25 -15.23 -12.85
CA ALA A 187 -26.51 -15.28 -11.61
C ALA A 187 -25.00 -15.25 -11.91
N GLN A 188 -24.23 -14.64 -11.01
CA GLN A 188 -22.78 -14.61 -11.04
C GLN A 188 -22.24 -14.92 -9.66
N LEU A 189 -21.28 -15.82 -9.57
CA LEU A 189 -20.56 -16.16 -8.36
C LEU A 189 -19.07 -16.02 -8.65
N MET A 190 -18.34 -15.35 -7.75
CA MET A 190 -16.90 -15.16 -7.87
C MET A 190 -16.25 -15.33 -6.49
N PHE A 191 -15.12 -16.00 -6.49
CA PHE A 191 -14.24 -16.18 -5.35
C PHE A 191 -12.82 -15.89 -5.77
N SER A 192 -12.04 -15.25 -4.89
CA SER A 192 -10.60 -15.13 -5.05
C SER A 192 -9.92 -15.19 -3.69
N ASP A 193 -8.85 -15.96 -3.61
CA ASP A 193 -7.88 -15.90 -2.53
C ASP A 193 -6.56 -15.37 -3.10
N TYR A 194 -6.01 -14.35 -2.46
CA TYR A 194 -4.81 -13.64 -2.90
C TYR A 194 -3.86 -13.46 -1.75
N GLN A 195 -2.62 -13.91 -1.92
CA GLN A 195 -1.55 -13.74 -0.97
C GLN A 195 -0.40 -12.97 -1.61
N SER A 196 0.20 -12.07 -0.86
CA SER A 196 1.39 -11.33 -1.27
C SER A 196 2.23 -10.96 -0.06
N VAL A 197 3.54 -10.87 -0.27
CA VAL A 197 4.50 -10.43 0.75
C VAL A 197 5.19 -9.17 0.24
N ALA A 198 5.10 -8.07 0.99
CA ALA A 198 5.97 -6.93 0.79
C ALA A 198 7.19 -7.07 1.69
N GLN A 199 8.39 -6.81 1.18
CA GLN A 199 9.61 -6.81 1.98
C GLN A 199 10.38 -5.51 1.77
N ILE A 200 10.84 -4.95 2.89
CA ILE A 200 11.72 -3.78 2.92
C ILE A 200 12.90 -4.02 3.87
N ALA A 201 13.82 -3.09 3.91
CA ALA A 201 15.00 -3.12 4.78
C ALA A 201 14.66 -3.49 6.23
N PRO A 202 15.62 -4.04 6.98
CA PRO A 202 15.44 -4.45 8.37
C PRO A 202 14.86 -3.35 9.26
N SER A 203 14.13 -3.75 10.29
CA SER A 203 13.75 -2.86 11.39
C SER A 203 14.98 -2.38 12.18
N GLY A 204 14.78 -1.65 13.24
CA GLY A 204 15.87 -1.21 14.11
C GLY A 204 15.43 -0.17 15.11
N ASN A 205 16.41 0.44 15.75
CA ASN A 205 16.21 1.66 16.52
C ASN A 205 16.33 2.86 15.56
N PHE A 206 15.21 3.57 15.34
CA PHE A 206 15.10 4.73 14.45
C PHE A 206 15.18 6.04 15.25
N PHE A 207 16.17 6.16 16.13
CA PHE A 207 16.32 7.27 17.08
C PHE A 207 15.15 7.42 18.05
N VAL A 208 14.43 6.33 18.30
CA VAL A 208 13.24 6.31 19.20
C VAL A 208 13.60 6.16 20.67
N THR A 209 14.88 5.95 21.00
CA THR A 209 15.41 5.93 22.38
C THR A 209 16.27 7.17 22.56
N GLY A 210 16.03 7.93 23.63
CA GLY A 210 16.63 9.26 23.80
C GLY A 210 17.73 9.37 24.86
N ASP A 211 17.98 8.33 25.65
CA ASP A 211 18.99 8.34 26.69
C ASP A 211 19.59 6.96 26.96
N ILE A 212 20.73 6.94 27.66
CA ILE A 212 21.45 5.76 28.14
C ILE A 212 21.93 5.97 29.56
N ASN A 213 21.96 4.92 30.36
CA ASN A 213 22.53 4.96 31.70
C ASN A 213 24.07 4.85 31.67
N CYS A 214 24.77 5.69 32.41
CA CYS A 214 26.23 5.73 32.47
C CYS A 214 26.84 4.49 33.11
N GLY A 215 26.13 3.84 34.03
CA GLY A 215 26.53 2.56 34.66
C GLY A 215 26.30 1.32 33.79
N ASN A 216 25.91 1.50 32.52
CA ASN A 216 25.62 0.40 31.62
C ASN A 216 26.88 -0.45 31.32
N PRO A 217 26.90 -1.73 31.71
CA PRO A 217 28.07 -2.59 31.55
C PRO A 217 28.41 -2.93 30.11
N LEU A 218 27.52 -2.64 29.15
CA LEU A 218 27.75 -2.82 27.72
C LEU A 218 28.59 -1.69 27.12
N LEU A 219 28.69 -0.52 27.79
CA LEU A 219 29.53 0.58 27.34
C LEU A 219 31.01 0.34 27.69
N GLY A 220 31.87 0.56 26.69
CA GLY A 220 33.32 0.63 26.96
C GLY A 220 33.70 1.98 27.59
N PRO A 221 34.86 2.03 28.29
CA PRO A 221 35.30 3.28 28.93
C PRO A 221 35.41 4.48 27.99
N GLN A 222 35.89 4.27 26.76
CA GLN A 222 35.98 5.32 25.74
C GLN A 222 34.60 5.79 25.28
N GLN A 223 33.64 4.85 25.12
CA GLN A 223 32.27 5.18 24.74
C GLN A 223 31.60 6.00 25.86
N ALA A 224 31.71 5.56 27.11
CA ALA A 224 31.20 6.31 28.27
C ALA A 224 31.80 7.73 28.35
N ALA A 225 33.11 7.87 28.13
CA ALA A 225 33.75 9.18 28.09
C ALA A 225 33.27 10.07 26.94
N THR A 226 33.03 9.48 25.75
CA THR A 226 32.54 10.19 24.57
C THR A 226 31.14 10.79 24.82
N ILE A 227 30.26 10.08 25.50
CA ILE A 227 28.91 10.57 25.85
C ILE A 227 28.88 11.45 27.09
N GLY A 228 30.04 11.77 27.66
CA GLY A 228 30.18 12.68 28.80
C GLY A 228 29.87 12.05 30.15
N CYS A 229 29.96 10.73 30.32
CA CYS A 229 29.84 10.07 31.62
C CYS A 229 31.10 10.24 32.45
N THR A 230 30.98 10.90 33.58
CA THR A 230 32.04 11.00 34.61
C THR A 230 32.05 9.78 35.51
N ALA A 231 33.11 9.59 36.30
CA ALA A 231 33.14 8.51 37.30
C ALA A 231 32.02 8.65 38.34
N ALA A 232 31.61 9.87 38.67
CA ALA A 232 30.46 10.09 39.56
C ALA A 232 29.12 9.70 38.89
N ASP A 233 28.96 10.03 37.60
CA ASP A 233 27.78 9.61 36.83
C ASP A 233 27.66 8.09 36.70
N ILE A 234 28.80 7.41 36.49
CA ILE A 234 28.85 5.96 36.41
C ILE A 234 28.45 5.34 37.76
N ALA A 235 29.02 5.85 38.88
CA ALA A 235 28.70 5.39 40.22
C ALA A 235 27.22 5.64 40.62
N ALA A 236 26.65 6.73 40.15
CA ALA A 236 25.27 7.13 40.40
C ALA A 236 24.28 6.53 39.39
N ASP A 237 24.77 5.80 38.37
CA ASP A 237 24.01 5.29 37.24
C ASP A 237 23.16 6.41 36.58
N ALA A 238 23.74 7.62 36.44
CA ALA A 238 23.09 8.77 35.86
C ALA A 238 22.79 8.54 34.37
N ARG A 239 21.76 9.21 33.83
CA ARG A 239 21.41 9.11 32.42
C ARG A 239 22.00 10.24 31.61
N ARG A 240 22.37 9.96 30.36
CA ARG A 240 22.87 10.92 29.39
C ARG A 240 22.07 10.83 28.09
N PRO A 241 21.78 11.95 27.41
CA PRO A 241 21.15 11.93 26.11
C PRO A 241 21.96 11.10 25.11
N MET A 242 21.31 10.16 24.46
CA MET A 242 21.85 9.37 23.36
C MET A 242 20.74 8.83 22.50
N TYR A 243 20.68 9.30 21.27
CA TYR A 243 19.80 8.78 20.24
C TYR A 243 20.56 7.75 19.40
N ILE A 244 19.89 6.66 19.06
CA ILE A 244 20.52 5.53 18.38
C ILE A 244 19.80 5.28 17.06
N GLY A 245 20.54 5.39 15.95
CA GLY A 245 20.09 5.00 14.61
C GLY A 245 20.76 3.70 14.18
N ARG A 246 20.15 2.52 14.46
CA ARG A 246 20.74 1.23 14.12
C ARG A 246 19.75 0.32 13.40
N ARG A 247 20.16 -0.19 12.23
CA ARG A 247 19.44 -1.27 11.54
C ARG A 247 19.74 -2.62 12.16
N ASN A 248 18.69 -3.38 12.38
CA ASN A 248 18.79 -4.75 12.88
C ASN A 248 18.94 -5.73 11.72
N VAL A 249 20.15 -5.77 11.14
CA VAL A 249 20.47 -6.69 10.04
C VAL A 249 20.37 -8.15 10.45
N GLU A 250 20.55 -8.45 11.74
CA GLU A 250 20.47 -9.78 12.32
C GLU A 250 19.05 -10.38 12.26
N GLY A 251 18.03 -9.53 12.27
CA GLY A 251 16.62 -9.94 12.23
C GLY A 251 16.01 -10.06 10.84
N GLY A 252 16.78 -9.74 9.79
CA GLY A 252 16.30 -9.80 8.40
C GLY A 252 15.39 -8.64 8.00
N GLY A 253 14.94 -8.64 6.75
CA GLY A 253 14.03 -7.65 6.20
C GLY A 253 12.65 -7.69 6.87
N ARG A 254 12.03 -6.51 7.03
CA ARG A 254 10.63 -6.43 7.49
C ARG A 254 9.71 -6.96 6.42
N GLN A 255 8.76 -7.79 6.80
CA GLN A 255 7.82 -8.43 5.89
C GLN A 255 6.38 -8.09 6.25
N ASP A 256 5.61 -7.63 5.27
CA ASP A 256 4.18 -7.41 5.38
C ASP A 256 3.46 -8.50 4.58
N ASN A 257 2.95 -9.50 5.28
CA ASN A 257 2.22 -10.61 4.71
C ASN A 257 0.75 -10.23 4.62
N LEU A 258 0.22 -10.22 3.41
CA LEU A 258 -1.13 -9.80 3.07
C LEU A 258 -1.89 -11.00 2.50
N ASN A 259 -2.99 -11.37 3.13
CA ASN A 259 -3.93 -12.34 2.61
C ASN A 259 -5.30 -11.70 2.45
N TYR A 260 -5.84 -11.78 1.22
CA TYR A 260 -7.16 -11.28 0.87
C TYR A 260 -8.03 -12.43 0.34
N THR A 261 -9.14 -12.70 1.03
CA THR A 261 -10.16 -13.63 0.54
C THR A 261 -11.40 -12.85 0.16
N SER A 262 -11.88 -12.99 -1.07
CA SER A 262 -13.02 -12.24 -1.59
C SER A 262 -14.11 -13.16 -2.14
N TYR A 263 -15.36 -12.73 -1.92
CA TYR A 263 -16.58 -13.38 -2.43
C TYR A 263 -17.49 -12.33 -3.06
N ARG A 264 -18.07 -12.64 -4.20
CA ARG A 264 -19.10 -11.82 -4.83
C ARG A 264 -20.18 -12.69 -5.42
N GLY A 265 -21.43 -12.36 -5.10
CA GLY A 265 -22.62 -12.94 -5.70
C GLY A 265 -23.48 -11.86 -6.31
N VAL A 266 -24.01 -12.11 -7.50
CA VAL A 266 -25.01 -11.26 -8.17
C VAL A 266 -26.13 -12.17 -8.66
N VAL A 267 -27.36 -11.72 -8.47
CA VAL A 267 -28.55 -12.33 -9.08
C VAL A 267 -29.37 -11.22 -9.71
N GLY A 268 -29.99 -11.49 -10.84
CA GLY A 268 -30.79 -10.48 -11.51
C GLY A 268 -31.74 -11.06 -12.55
N VAL A 269 -32.59 -10.17 -13.03
CA VAL A 269 -33.53 -10.42 -14.11
C VAL A 269 -33.50 -9.24 -15.07
N ARG A 270 -33.48 -9.51 -16.35
CA ARG A 270 -33.53 -8.49 -17.42
C ARG A 270 -34.37 -8.99 -18.59
N GLY A 271 -34.80 -8.06 -19.39
CA GLY A 271 -35.58 -8.41 -20.59
C GLY A 271 -36.21 -7.21 -21.25
N GLU A 272 -37.00 -7.50 -22.28
CA GLU A 272 -37.79 -6.52 -23.01
C GLU A 272 -39.27 -6.71 -22.64
N PHE A 273 -39.86 -5.71 -21.91
CA PHE A 273 -41.25 -5.82 -21.48
C PHE A 273 -42.24 -5.25 -22.51
N ALA A 274 -41.77 -4.37 -23.39
CA ALA A 274 -42.48 -3.83 -24.54
C ALA A 274 -41.50 -3.56 -25.68
N PRO A 275 -41.92 -3.53 -26.96
CA PRO A 275 -41.02 -3.28 -28.08
C PRO A 275 -40.15 -2.02 -27.88
N GLY A 276 -38.81 -2.21 -27.89
CA GLY A 276 -37.83 -1.17 -27.67
C GLY A 276 -37.66 -0.74 -26.21
N TRP A 277 -38.34 -1.37 -25.22
CA TRP A 277 -38.24 -1.07 -23.81
C TRP A 277 -37.66 -2.23 -23.01
N ASN A 278 -36.46 -2.03 -22.48
CA ASN A 278 -35.73 -3.02 -21.71
C ASN A 278 -35.70 -2.66 -20.22
N TYR A 279 -35.60 -3.69 -19.40
CA TYR A 279 -35.37 -3.55 -17.96
C TYR A 279 -34.22 -4.42 -17.50
N ASP A 280 -33.53 -4.00 -16.45
CA ASP A 280 -32.50 -4.76 -15.74
C ASP A 280 -32.62 -4.48 -14.24
N VAL A 281 -32.80 -5.54 -13.46
CA VAL A 281 -32.86 -5.48 -11.99
C VAL A 281 -31.87 -6.49 -11.45
N ALA A 282 -30.96 -6.04 -10.58
CA ALA A 282 -29.96 -6.90 -9.99
C ALA A 282 -29.75 -6.61 -8.50
N ALA A 283 -29.38 -7.64 -7.76
CA ALA A 283 -28.90 -7.56 -6.39
C ALA A 283 -27.50 -8.17 -6.30
N GLN A 284 -26.60 -7.47 -5.64
CA GLN A 284 -25.22 -7.89 -5.42
C GLN A 284 -24.89 -7.90 -3.93
N PHE A 285 -24.17 -8.93 -3.53
CA PHE A 285 -23.46 -8.99 -2.26
C PHE A 285 -22.00 -9.31 -2.51
N SER A 286 -21.09 -8.56 -1.89
CA SER A 286 -19.67 -8.88 -1.92
C SER A 286 -19.02 -8.67 -0.56
N ARG A 287 -17.97 -9.44 -0.29
CA ARG A 287 -17.18 -9.37 0.92
C ARG A 287 -15.72 -9.62 0.59
N VAL A 288 -14.84 -8.77 1.16
CA VAL A 288 -13.40 -8.98 1.15
C VAL A 288 -12.93 -9.06 2.60
N ARG A 289 -12.15 -10.08 2.91
CA ARG A 289 -11.46 -10.23 4.21
C ARG A 289 -9.97 -10.02 4.01
N LEU A 290 -9.36 -9.29 4.93
CA LEU A 290 -7.93 -9.10 5.05
C LEU A 290 -7.45 -9.81 6.32
N ALA A 291 -6.40 -10.62 6.19
CA ALA A 291 -5.53 -11.01 7.29
C ALA A 291 -4.13 -10.50 6.95
N ARG A 292 -3.58 -9.69 7.85
CA ARG A 292 -2.26 -9.07 7.69
C ARG A 292 -1.39 -9.38 8.89
N SER A 293 -0.16 -9.80 8.63
CA SER A 293 0.86 -9.91 9.67
C SER A 293 2.14 -9.23 9.20
N TYR A 294 2.58 -8.23 9.97
CA TYR A 294 3.81 -7.51 9.74
C TYR A 294 4.90 -8.09 10.67
N GLY A 295 5.88 -8.73 10.07
CA GLY A 295 6.93 -9.45 10.80
C GLY A 295 8.28 -8.76 10.77
N ASN A 296 9.18 -9.23 11.66
CA ASN A 296 10.55 -8.74 11.85
C ASN A 296 10.61 -7.26 12.28
N GLU A 297 9.55 -6.76 12.91
CA GLU A 297 9.47 -5.41 13.44
C GLU A 297 9.95 -5.36 14.89
N PHE A 298 10.66 -4.30 15.29
CA PHE A 298 11.09 -4.11 16.68
C PHE A 298 10.05 -3.35 17.49
N SER A 299 9.88 -3.79 18.75
CA SER A 299 9.10 -3.05 19.73
C SER A 299 9.92 -1.90 20.32
N VAL A 300 9.40 -0.67 20.26
CA VAL A 300 10.00 0.51 20.91
C VAL A 300 10.13 0.31 22.42
N THR A 301 9.08 -0.25 23.04
CA THR A 301 9.07 -0.56 24.49
C THR A 301 10.16 -1.56 24.85
N ARG A 302 10.33 -2.63 24.08
CA ARG A 302 11.37 -3.64 24.33
C ARG A 302 12.77 -3.10 24.03
N LEU A 303 12.93 -2.24 23.01
CA LEU A 303 14.19 -1.53 22.74
C LEU A 303 14.66 -0.73 23.97
N GLY A 304 13.78 0.07 24.54
CA GLY A 304 14.10 0.85 25.74
C GLY A 304 14.53 -0.01 26.93
N ARG A 305 13.83 -1.15 27.14
CA ARG A 305 14.18 -2.10 28.23
C ARG A 305 15.50 -2.84 27.98
N ALA A 306 15.74 -3.29 26.74
CA ALA A 306 16.94 -4.04 26.36
C ALA A 306 18.22 -3.19 26.35
N LEU A 307 18.10 -1.87 26.25
CA LEU A 307 19.19 -0.92 26.32
C LEU A 307 19.44 -0.40 27.75
N ASP A 308 18.46 -0.51 28.66
CA ASP A 308 18.62 -0.14 30.07
C ASP A 308 19.18 -1.33 30.89
N VAL A 309 20.50 -1.48 30.82
CA VAL A 309 21.23 -2.64 31.37
C VAL A 309 22.06 -2.23 32.57
N VAL A 310 22.06 -3.08 33.58
CA VAL A 310 22.84 -2.94 34.84
C VAL A 310 23.70 -4.16 35.06
N ASP A 311 24.75 -4.02 35.85
CA ASP A 311 25.60 -5.15 36.28
C ASP A 311 24.99 -5.83 37.50
N VAL A 312 24.74 -7.12 37.37
CA VAL A 312 24.31 -7.98 38.50
C VAL A 312 25.35 -9.07 38.70
N GLY A 313 26.28 -8.80 39.59
CA GLY A 313 27.34 -9.76 39.93
C GLY A 313 28.27 -10.13 38.76
N GLY A 314 28.59 -9.16 37.90
CA GLY A 314 29.43 -9.36 36.72
C GLY A 314 28.65 -9.79 35.47
N THR A 315 27.32 -9.85 35.54
CA THR A 315 26.45 -10.25 34.42
C THR A 315 25.59 -9.06 33.95
N PRO A 316 25.75 -8.59 32.70
CA PRO A 316 24.85 -7.58 32.11
C PRO A 316 23.39 -8.06 32.12
N THR A 317 22.51 -7.35 32.80
CA THR A 317 21.11 -7.76 33.02
C THR A 317 20.21 -6.54 32.78
N CYS A 318 19.09 -6.72 32.05
CA CYS A 318 18.12 -5.62 31.90
C CYS A 318 17.60 -5.17 33.26
N ARG A 319 17.47 -3.89 33.51
CA ARG A 319 16.89 -3.35 34.75
C ARG A 319 15.47 -3.87 34.97
N SER A 320 14.72 -4.08 33.89
CA SER A 320 13.34 -4.61 33.92
C SER A 320 13.26 -6.05 34.43
N VAL A 321 14.33 -6.85 34.28
CA VAL A 321 14.44 -8.19 34.91
C VAL A 321 14.67 -8.04 36.40
N VAL A 322 15.60 -7.14 36.81
CA VAL A 322 15.93 -6.91 38.21
C VAL A 322 14.76 -6.45 39.06
N ASN A 323 13.96 -5.54 38.51
CA ASN A 323 12.78 -4.97 39.18
C ASN A 323 11.48 -5.75 38.91
N GLY A 324 11.53 -6.85 38.13
CA GLY A 324 10.40 -7.72 37.84
C GLY A 324 9.36 -7.18 36.87
N THR A 325 9.60 -6.01 36.21
CA THR A 325 8.65 -5.42 35.27
C THR A 325 8.63 -6.11 33.90
N ASP A 326 9.74 -6.79 33.53
CA ASP A 326 9.81 -7.63 32.35
C ASP A 326 10.90 -8.74 32.55
N PRO A 327 10.51 -9.90 33.05
CA PRO A 327 11.46 -10.98 33.34
C PRO A 327 12.04 -11.62 32.06
N ASN A 328 11.47 -11.36 30.88
CA ASN A 328 11.91 -11.94 29.62
C ASN A 328 12.91 -11.06 28.86
N CYS A 329 13.25 -9.89 29.38
CA CYS A 329 14.15 -8.96 28.71
C CYS A 329 15.54 -9.55 28.52
N VAL A 330 16.08 -9.40 27.33
CA VAL A 330 17.44 -9.77 26.94
C VAL A 330 18.21 -8.51 26.56
N PRO A 331 19.42 -8.28 27.13
CA PRO A 331 20.25 -7.13 26.79
C PRO A 331 20.58 -7.06 25.30
N TYR A 332 20.46 -5.85 24.73
CA TYR A 332 20.74 -5.56 23.33
C TYR A 332 22.12 -4.90 23.19
N ASP A 333 23.15 -5.74 23.02
CA ASP A 333 24.53 -5.27 22.96
C ASP A 333 24.92 -4.75 21.57
N ILE A 334 24.60 -3.49 21.33
CA ILE A 334 24.90 -2.77 20.09
C ILE A 334 26.19 -1.93 20.17
N PHE A 335 26.93 -2.01 21.27
CA PHE A 335 28.13 -1.19 21.52
C PHE A 335 29.43 -1.88 21.07
N ILE A 336 29.31 -3.07 20.49
CA ILE A 336 30.41 -3.80 19.86
C ILE A 336 29.89 -4.51 18.60
N LEU A 337 30.75 -4.64 17.58
CA LEU A 337 30.43 -5.44 16.39
C LEU A 337 30.17 -6.90 16.81
N ALA A 338 29.12 -7.49 16.22
CA ALA A 338 28.65 -8.85 16.51
C ALA A 338 28.24 -9.10 17.98
N GLY A 339 27.93 -8.04 18.75
CA GLY A 339 27.44 -8.17 20.13
C GLY A 339 25.97 -8.56 20.24
N VAL A 340 25.19 -8.39 19.19
CA VAL A 340 23.75 -8.73 19.17
C VAL A 340 23.58 -10.24 19.07
N THR A 341 22.90 -10.82 20.05
CA THR A 341 22.59 -12.23 20.08
C THR A 341 21.25 -12.55 19.44
N GLN A 342 21.06 -13.80 18.99
CA GLN A 342 19.75 -14.24 18.46
C GLN A 342 18.65 -14.08 19.53
N ALA A 343 18.95 -14.39 20.81
CA ALA A 343 17.99 -14.20 21.89
C ALA A 343 17.55 -12.74 22.07
N ALA A 344 18.47 -11.78 21.89
CA ALA A 344 18.12 -10.36 21.92
C ALA A 344 17.23 -9.98 20.71
N THR A 345 17.53 -10.49 19.52
CA THR A 345 16.70 -10.29 18.33
C THR A 345 15.30 -10.87 18.51
N ASP A 346 15.20 -12.10 19.01
CA ASP A 346 13.92 -12.78 19.27
C ASP A 346 13.08 -12.05 20.33
N TYR A 347 13.73 -11.48 21.35
CA TYR A 347 13.05 -10.66 22.34
C TYR A 347 12.52 -9.35 21.74
N LEU A 348 13.30 -8.68 20.91
CA LEU A 348 12.97 -7.37 20.36
C LEU A 348 11.90 -7.43 19.27
N GLN A 349 11.90 -8.50 18.46
CA GLN A 349 10.94 -8.66 17.37
C GLN A 349 9.53 -8.95 17.89
N VAL A 350 8.55 -8.26 17.31
CA VAL A 350 7.13 -8.47 17.59
C VAL A 350 6.37 -8.53 16.27
N PRO A 351 5.43 -9.46 16.11
CA PRO A 351 4.48 -9.39 15.02
C PRO A 351 3.48 -8.27 15.27
N LEU A 352 3.09 -7.55 14.22
CA LEU A 352 1.98 -6.60 14.24
C LEU A 352 0.84 -7.20 13.41
N LEU A 353 -0.35 -7.32 14.01
CA LEU A 353 -1.45 -8.05 13.41
C LEU A 353 -2.63 -7.13 13.10
N GLN A 354 -3.21 -7.32 11.91
CA GLN A 354 -4.43 -6.63 11.50
C GLN A 354 -5.36 -7.60 10.80
N THR A 355 -6.64 -7.55 11.16
CA THR A 355 -7.71 -8.19 10.41
C THR A 355 -8.69 -7.15 9.92
N GLY A 356 -9.22 -7.36 8.73
CA GLY A 356 -10.18 -6.43 8.14
C GLY A 356 -11.27 -7.13 7.36
N GLN A 357 -12.42 -6.48 7.26
CA GLN A 357 -13.50 -6.93 6.40
C GLN A 357 -14.21 -5.74 5.78
N THR A 358 -14.32 -5.76 4.45
CA THR A 358 -15.24 -4.88 3.73
C THR A 358 -16.44 -5.68 3.25
N THR A 359 -17.62 -5.09 3.30
CA THR A 359 -18.85 -5.68 2.78
C THR A 359 -19.56 -4.64 1.91
N GLN A 360 -20.01 -5.04 0.75
CA GLN A 360 -20.81 -4.19 -0.13
C GLN A 360 -22.11 -4.91 -0.49
N GLN A 361 -23.20 -4.18 -0.41
CA GLN A 361 -24.53 -4.57 -0.88
C GLN A 361 -24.99 -3.56 -1.91
N VAL A 362 -25.48 -4.01 -3.05
CA VAL A 362 -25.98 -3.14 -4.11
C VAL A 362 -27.27 -3.72 -4.65
N ILE A 363 -28.28 -2.90 -4.81
CA ILE A 363 -29.51 -3.22 -5.54
C ILE A 363 -29.66 -2.16 -6.62
N THR A 364 -29.78 -2.59 -7.86
CA THR A 364 -29.98 -1.70 -9.02
C THR A 364 -31.25 -2.08 -9.76
N ALA A 365 -31.95 -1.06 -10.26
CA ALA A 365 -33.06 -1.23 -11.20
C ALA A 365 -32.94 -0.15 -12.28
N ALA A 366 -33.01 -0.56 -13.53
CA ALA A 366 -32.97 0.37 -14.65
C ALA A 366 -33.97 -0.02 -15.73
N ILE A 367 -34.51 0.98 -16.40
CA ILE A 367 -35.35 0.87 -17.59
C ILE A 367 -34.72 1.73 -18.67
N THR A 368 -34.55 1.18 -19.84
CA THR A 368 -34.08 1.90 -21.03
C THR A 368 -35.10 1.73 -22.16
N GLY A 369 -35.37 2.79 -22.88
CA GLY A 369 -36.40 2.72 -23.90
C GLY A 369 -36.18 3.63 -25.08
N ASP A 370 -36.77 3.20 -26.19
CA ASP A 370 -36.99 4.01 -27.36
C ASP A 370 -38.42 4.58 -27.30
N THR A 371 -38.53 5.89 -27.31
CA THR A 371 -39.85 6.55 -27.18
C THR A 371 -40.72 6.44 -28.44
N GLY A 372 -40.15 6.02 -29.58
CA GLY A 372 -40.80 6.02 -30.88
C GLY A 372 -40.99 7.44 -31.46
N TRP A 373 -40.60 8.47 -30.74
CA TRP A 373 -40.70 9.86 -31.21
C TRP A 373 -39.37 10.33 -31.79
N SER A 374 -39.41 10.99 -32.95
CA SER A 374 -38.24 11.59 -33.59
C SER A 374 -38.49 13.06 -33.92
N MET A 375 -37.42 13.83 -33.98
CA MET A 375 -37.49 15.18 -34.54
C MET A 375 -37.81 15.12 -36.02
N PRO A 376 -38.52 16.10 -36.60
CA PRO A 376 -38.83 16.13 -38.04
C PRO A 376 -37.61 16.04 -38.96
N THR A 377 -36.45 16.41 -38.45
CA THR A 377 -35.16 16.46 -39.15
C THR A 377 -34.28 15.25 -38.85
N ALA A 378 -34.73 14.33 -38.01
CA ALA A 378 -33.98 13.14 -37.58
C ALA A 378 -34.75 11.84 -37.93
N ALA A 379 -34.06 10.87 -38.50
CA ALA A 379 -34.58 9.53 -38.71
C ALA A 379 -34.55 8.70 -37.41
N SER A 380 -33.61 8.99 -36.54
CA SER A 380 -33.42 8.29 -35.25
C SER A 380 -34.39 8.83 -34.20
N THR A 381 -34.85 7.95 -33.33
CA THR A 381 -35.80 8.26 -32.25
C THR A 381 -35.11 8.72 -30.97
N VAL A 382 -35.85 9.42 -30.11
CA VAL A 382 -35.40 9.83 -28.77
C VAL A 382 -35.32 8.59 -27.87
N LYS A 383 -34.18 8.41 -27.21
CA LYS A 383 -33.90 7.32 -26.24
C LYS A 383 -33.83 7.88 -24.85
N VAL A 384 -34.36 7.09 -23.91
CA VAL A 384 -34.37 7.44 -22.48
C VAL A 384 -33.88 6.28 -21.63
N ALA A 385 -33.27 6.61 -20.49
CA ALA A 385 -32.95 5.68 -19.44
C ALA A 385 -33.35 6.26 -18.08
N PHE A 386 -33.91 5.43 -17.23
CA PHE A 386 -34.24 5.77 -15.84
C PHE A 386 -33.79 4.64 -14.93
N GLY A 387 -33.30 4.97 -13.74
CA GLY A 387 -32.91 3.95 -12.80
C GLY A 387 -32.84 4.44 -11.37
N ALA A 388 -32.74 3.43 -10.50
CA ALA A 388 -32.52 3.63 -9.07
C ALA A 388 -31.45 2.64 -8.58
N GLU A 389 -30.66 3.08 -7.62
CA GLU A 389 -29.63 2.26 -6.97
C GLU A 389 -29.71 2.48 -5.44
N TYR A 390 -29.57 1.40 -4.71
CA TYR A 390 -29.23 1.42 -3.30
C TYR A 390 -27.91 0.71 -3.11
N ARG A 391 -26.95 1.37 -2.43
CA ARG A 391 -25.66 0.78 -2.10
C ARG A 391 -25.32 1.03 -0.64
N ARG A 392 -24.81 -0.01 0.00
CA ARG A 392 -24.24 0.06 1.34
C ARG A 392 -22.85 -0.52 1.33
N ASP A 393 -21.88 0.28 1.76
CA ASP A 393 -20.49 -0.10 1.99
C ASP A 393 -20.22 -0.12 3.50
N ALA A 394 -19.62 -1.18 4.01
CA ALA A 394 -19.23 -1.29 5.41
C ALA A 394 -17.79 -1.77 5.51
N LEU A 395 -17.05 -1.21 6.46
CA LEU A 395 -15.69 -1.57 6.79
C LEU A 395 -15.58 -1.86 8.28
N ASN A 396 -14.90 -2.95 8.62
CA ASN A 396 -14.44 -3.25 9.96
C ASN A 396 -12.99 -3.67 9.89
N SER A 397 -12.11 -2.96 10.58
CA SER A 397 -10.67 -3.23 10.66
C SER A 397 -10.25 -3.20 12.12
N VAL A 398 -9.59 -4.25 12.57
CA VAL A 398 -9.11 -4.42 13.94
C VAL A 398 -7.62 -4.66 13.90
N THR A 399 -6.88 -3.93 14.72
CA THR A 399 -5.43 -4.06 14.92
C THR A 399 -5.14 -4.60 16.30
N ASP A 400 -4.01 -5.28 16.46
CA ASP A 400 -3.52 -5.68 17.76
C ASP A 400 -3.02 -4.48 18.58
N ASN A 401 -2.63 -4.75 19.84
CA ASN A 401 -2.16 -3.69 20.72
C ASN A 401 -0.87 -3.03 20.22
N SER A 402 0.04 -3.79 19.63
CA SER A 402 1.32 -3.26 19.14
C SER A 402 1.13 -2.28 17.99
N PHE A 403 0.22 -2.57 17.06
CA PHE A 403 -0.20 -1.60 16.04
C PHE A 403 -0.93 -0.41 16.63
N ALA A 404 -1.91 -0.66 17.53
CA ALA A 404 -2.78 0.37 18.08
C ALA A 404 -2.03 1.40 18.95
N THR A 405 -0.95 0.97 19.62
CA THR A 405 -0.12 1.85 20.45
C THR A 405 1.06 2.48 19.70
N GLY A 406 1.35 2.01 18.47
CA GLY A 406 2.53 2.45 17.72
C GLY A 406 3.83 1.88 18.27
N ASP A 407 3.81 0.70 18.91
CA ASP A 407 5.00 0.06 19.50
C ASP A 407 5.97 -0.49 18.42
N GLY A 408 5.56 -0.56 17.16
CA GLY A 408 6.43 -0.93 16.05
C GLY A 408 7.36 0.22 15.66
N ALA A 409 8.67 0.08 15.88
CA ALA A 409 9.67 1.12 15.71
C ALA A 409 9.73 1.70 14.30
N GLY A 410 9.45 0.91 13.26
CA GLY A 410 9.47 1.33 11.86
C GLY A 410 8.10 1.69 11.29
N GLN A 411 7.04 1.78 12.10
CA GLN A 411 5.69 2.10 11.64
C GLN A 411 5.39 3.61 11.62
N GLY A 412 6.16 4.40 12.32
CA GLY A 412 6.00 5.86 12.37
C GLY A 412 4.87 6.35 13.28
N GLY A 413 4.10 5.45 13.91
CA GLY A 413 3.04 5.81 14.86
C GLY A 413 1.92 4.79 14.96
N PRO A 414 0.89 5.07 15.79
CA PRO A 414 -0.26 4.20 16.00
C PRO A 414 -1.07 3.94 14.73
N THR A 415 -1.47 2.69 14.52
CA THR A 415 -2.46 2.29 13.52
C THR A 415 -3.73 1.82 14.23
N ILE A 416 -4.71 2.68 14.31
CA ILE A 416 -5.95 2.44 15.06
C ILE A 416 -6.95 1.70 14.17
N GLY A 417 -7.65 0.72 14.74
CA GLY A 417 -8.74 0.03 14.07
C GLY A 417 -9.89 0.98 13.70
N LEU A 418 -10.66 0.61 12.69
CA LEU A 418 -11.73 1.44 12.12
C LEU A 418 -12.96 0.57 11.86
N SER A 419 -14.15 1.07 12.25
CA SER A 419 -15.42 0.44 11.92
C SER A 419 -16.44 1.49 11.52
N GLY A 420 -17.14 1.24 10.42
CA GLY A 420 -18.20 2.14 9.97
C GLY A 420 -18.92 1.61 8.73
N SER A 421 -20.02 2.26 8.39
CA SER A 421 -20.75 2.00 7.15
C SER A 421 -21.34 3.29 6.58
N ALA A 422 -21.42 3.34 5.27
CA ALA A 422 -22.10 4.40 4.52
C ALA A 422 -23.06 3.76 3.53
N ASP A 423 -24.25 4.33 3.42
CA ASP A 423 -25.25 3.94 2.44
C ASP A 423 -25.67 5.13 1.58
N VAL A 424 -26.07 4.82 0.38
CA VAL A 424 -26.57 5.80 -0.58
C VAL A 424 -27.77 5.23 -1.32
N SER A 425 -28.80 6.06 -1.47
CA SER A 425 -29.94 5.83 -2.36
C SER A 425 -29.87 6.83 -3.50
N GLU A 426 -29.95 6.34 -4.73
CA GLU A 426 -29.79 7.15 -5.91
C GLU A 426 -30.93 6.94 -6.91
N VAL A 427 -31.30 8.00 -7.59
CA VAL A 427 -32.16 7.94 -8.77
C VAL A 427 -31.51 8.72 -9.90
N PHE A 428 -31.63 8.22 -11.10
CA PHE A 428 -31.06 8.86 -12.28
C PHE A 428 -31.97 8.79 -13.49
N GLY A 429 -31.77 9.74 -14.41
CA GLY A 429 -32.41 9.76 -15.71
C GLY A 429 -31.46 10.29 -16.76
N GLU A 430 -31.57 9.70 -17.95
CA GLU A 430 -30.78 10.09 -19.11
C GLU A 430 -31.70 10.22 -20.34
N ILE A 431 -31.41 11.14 -21.22
CA ILE A 431 -32.09 11.33 -22.48
C ILE A 431 -31.09 11.60 -23.59
N GLN A 432 -31.30 11.01 -24.74
CA GLN A 432 -30.59 11.30 -25.99
C GLN A 432 -31.60 11.73 -27.04
N ILE A 433 -31.40 12.92 -27.60
CA ILE A 433 -32.29 13.56 -28.57
C ILE A 433 -31.51 13.72 -29.88
N PRO A 434 -31.73 12.85 -30.90
CA PRO A 434 -31.26 13.09 -32.24
C PRO A 434 -31.98 14.32 -32.82
N LEU A 435 -31.22 15.34 -33.31
CA LEU A 435 -31.76 16.59 -33.84
C LEU A 435 -31.82 16.57 -35.37
N ALA A 436 -30.86 15.91 -36.00
CA ALA A 436 -30.75 15.80 -37.44
C ALA A 436 -29.99 14.54 -37.85
N ASP A 437 -30.48 13.89 -38.90
CA ASP A 437 -29.80 12.84 -39.62
C ASP A 437 -29.90 13.15 -41.13
N ASP A 438 -28.76 13.16 -41.84
CA ASP A 438 -28.65 13.32 -43.28
C ASP A 438 -29.33 14.63 -43.82
N GLN A 439 -29.20 15.72 -43.09
CA GLN A 439 -29.70 17.03 -43.51
C GLN A 439 -28.63 17.84 -44.27
N PRO A 440 -29.02 18.78 -45.17
CA PRO A 440 -28.06 19.61 -45.90
C PRO A 440 -27.07 20.40 -45.03
N TRP A 441 -27.40 20.61 -43.74
CA TRP A 441 -26.62 21.37 -42.76
C TRP A 441 -25.99 20.52 -41.70
N ALA A 442 -26.33 19.21 -41.62
CA ALA A 442 -25.79 18.28 -40.67
C ALA A 442 -25.91 16.84 -41.16
N TYR A 443 -24.79 16.16 -41.28
CA TYR A 443 -24.74 14.70 -41.44
C TYR A 443 -25.35 14.01 -40.22
N SER A 444 -24.99 14.47 -39.00
CA SER A 444 -25.68 14.09 -37.78
C SER A 444 -25.61 15.20 -36.72
N ALA A 445 -26.65 15.32 -35.91
CA ALA A 445 -26.66 16.21 -34.76
C ALA A 445 -27.48 15.59 -33.64
N SER A 446 -26.97 15.61 -32.40
CA SER A 446 -27.69 15.12 -31.23
C SER A 446 -27.37 15.92 -29.98
N LEU A 447 -28.31 15.91 -29.02
CA LEU A 447 -28.11 16.36 -27.64
C LEU A 447 -28.24 15.20 -26.70
N ASP A 448 -27.43 15.19 -25.65
CA ASP A 448 -27.54 14.27 -24.51
C ASP A 448 -27.66 15.06 -23.21
N ALA A 449 -28.48 14.56 -22.29
CA ALA A 449 -28.58 15.09 -20.95
C ALA A 449 -28.73 13.94 -19.94
N ALA A 450 -28.09 14.08 -18.79
CA ALA A 450 -28.19 13.14 -17.69
C ALA A 450 -28.28 13.90 -16.37
N TYR A 451 -29.05 13.34 -15.45
CA TYR A 451 -29.18 13.84 -14.10
C TYR A 451 -29.22 12.69 -13.11
N ARG A 452 -28.53 12.85 -11.97
CA ARG A 452 -28.55 11.90 -10.84
C ARG A 452 -28.66 12.66 -9.54
N ARG A 453 -29.59 12.23 -8.71
CA ARG A 453 -29.72 12.62 -7.31
C ARG A 453 -29.26 11.48 -6.43
N SER A 454 -28.33 11.75 -5.50
CA SER A 454 -27.79 10.80 -4.54
C SER A 454 -28.03 11.30 -3.13
N GLU A 455 -28.62 10.47 -2.27
CA GLU A 455 -28.89 10.74 -0.87
C GLU A 455 -28.03 9.85 0.01
N TYR A 456 -27.17 10.47 0.84
CA TYR A 456 -26.25 9.85 1.78
C TYR A 456 -26.70 10.18 3.20
N GLY A 457 -27.61 9.49 3.78
CA GLY A 457 -28.02 9.69 5.17
C GLY A 457 -28.10 11.14 5.68
N ASN A 458 -26.99 11.88 5.69
CA ASN A 458 -26.86 13.24 6.21
C ASN A 458 -26.77 14.35 5.17
N PHE A 459 -26.55 14.03 3.90
CA PHE A 459 -26.43 15.01 2.80
C PHE A 459 -26.83 14.40 1.48
N GLY A 460 -27.23 15.24 0.55
CA GLY A 460 -27.54 14.83 -0.80
C GLY A 460 -26.67 15.57 -1.82
N THR A 461 -26.48 14.95 -2.99
CA THR A 461 -25.73 15.54 -4.09
C THR A 461 -26.48 15.45 -5.40
N ASP A 462 -26.29 16.47 -6.24
CA ASP A 462 -26.81 16.52 -7.59
C ASP A 462 -25.65 16.49 -8.58
N THR A 463 -25.68 15.53 -9.50
CA THR A 463 -24.74 15.45 -10.61
C THR A 463 -25.52 15.51 -11.92
N TYR A 464 -24.96 16.19 -12.90
CA TYR A 464 -25.62 16.34 -14.20
C TYR A 464 -24.59 16.49 -15.30
N LYS A 465 -25.03 16.15 -16.51
CA LYS A 465 -24.28 16.32 -17.74
C LYS A 465 -25.23 16.82 -18.82
N VAL A 466 -24.74 17.72 -19.65
CA VAL A 466 -25.36 18.09 -20.92
C VAL A 466 -24.29 18.03 -22.00
N GLY A 467 -24.59 17.40 -23.13
CA GLY A 467 -23.68 17.23 -24.24
C GLY A 467 -24.34 17.53 -25.56
N ALA A 468 -23.53 17.94 -26.51
CA ALA A 468 -23.93 18.14 -27.92
C ALA A 468 -22.89 17.47 -28.81
N ASP A 469 -23.38 16.80 -29.83
CA ASP A 469 -22.61 16.16 -30.88
C ASP A 469 -23.09 16.70 -32.23
N TYR A 470 -22.19 17.19 -33.07
CA TYR A 470 -22.51 17.79 -34.36
C TYR A 470 -21.49 17.39 -35.42
N ALA A 471 -21.94 16.71 -36.43
CA ALA A 471 -21.17 16.41 -37.63
C ALA A 471 -21.79 17.15 -38.83
N PRO A 472 -21.17 18.24 -39.31
CA PRO A 472 -21.64 18.92 -40.50
C PRO A 472 -21.53 18.06 -41.77
N VAL A 473 -20.51 17.22 -41.85
CA VAL A 473 -20.23 16.22 -42.88
C VAL A 473 -19.74 14.94 -42.26
N GLU A 474 -19.70 13.84 -42.99
CA GLU A 474 -19.31 12.50 -42.45
C GLU A 474 -17.91 12.48 -41.80
N ASP A 475 -16.96 13.22 -42.39
CA ASP A 475 -15.55 13.21 -41.99
C ASP A 475 -15.23 14.14 -40.81
N ILE A 476 -16.12 15.07 -40.42
CA ILE A 476 -15.85 16.09 -39.39
C ILE A 476 -16.93 16.03 -38.32
N ARG A 477 -16.48 15.87 -37.05
CA ARG A 477 -17.35 15.78 -35.90
C ARG A 477 -16.88 16.66 -34.75
N PHE A 478 -17.76 17.48 -34.23
CA PHE A 478 -17.56 18.33 -33.06
C PHE A 478 -18.34 17.79 -31.88
N ARG A 479 -17.71 17.79 -30.69
CA ARG A 479 -18.34 17.39 -29.43
C ARG A 479 -18.09 18.44 -28.37
N ALA A 480 -19.14 18.81 -27.67
CA ALA A 480 -19.04 19.68 -26.50
C ALA A 480 -19.85 19.09 -25.35
N SER A 481 -19.36 19.18 -24.14
CA SER A 481 -20.12 18.76 -22.97
C SER A 481 -19.77 19.60 -21.75
N TYR A 482 -20.76 19.76 -20.89
CA TYR A 482 -20.62 20.34 -19.58
C TYR A 482 -21.15 19.34 -18.53
N SER A 483 -20.38 19.09 -17.47
CA SER A 483 -20.80 18.18 -16.41
C SER A 483 -20.40 18.69 -15.04
N ARG A 484 -21.25 18.45 -14.06
CA ARG A 484 -20.95 18.55 -12.63
C ARG A 484 -20.80 17.14 -12.08
N ALA A 485 -19.60 16.82 -11.57
CA ALA A 485 -19.33 15.58 -10.89
C ALA A 485 -19.04 15.85 -9.40
N VAL A 486 -19.51 14.98 -8.53
CA VAL A 486 -19.30 15.02 -7.09
C VAL A 486 -18.77 13.67 -6.63
N ARG A 487 -17.78 13.67 -5.75
CA ARG A 487 -17.31 12.49 -5.05
C ARG A 487 -17.70 12.60 -3.58
N ALA A 488 -18.52 11.67 -3.10
CA ALA A 488 -18.78 11.55 -1.67
C ALA A 488 -17.56 10.97 -0.93
N PRO A 489 -17.38 11.28 0.35
CA PRO A 489 -16.36 10.65 1.17
C PRO A 489 -16.62 9.15 1.31
N ASN A 490 -15.54 8.36 1.30
CA ASN A 490 -15.61 6.92 1.54
C ASN A 490 -15.70 6.60 3.04
N VAL A 491 -15.91 5.31 3.39
CA VAL A 491 -16.05 4.88 4.79
C VAL A 491 -14.82 5.23 5.63
N ILE A 492 -13.61 5.16 5.07
CA ILE A 492 -12.38 5.53 5.80
C ILE A 492 -12.39 7.04 6.09
N GLU A 493 -12.69 7.87 5.10
CA GLU A 493 -12.73 9.33 5.26
C GLU A 493 -13.81 9.80 6.24
N LEU A 494 -14.93 9.05 6.35
CA LEU A 494 -16.01 9.36 7.28
C LEU A 494 -15.71 8.97 8.74
N PHE A 495 -15.00 7.88 8.96
CA PHE A 495 -14.86 7.25 10.26
C PHE A 495 -13.43 7.13 10.77
N ALA A 496 -12.41 7.58 9.98
CA ALA A 496 -11.04 7.61 10.45
C ALA A 496 -10.93 8.43 11.74
N ALA A 497 -10.36 7.82 12.78
CA ALA A 497 -10.03 8.55 13.98
C ALA A 497 -8.95 9.59 13.70
N GLN A 498 -8.91 10.66 14.50
CA GLN A 498 -7.74 11.54 14.52
C GLN A 498 -6.54 10.73 14.98
N GLY A 499 -5.44 10.84 14.26
CA GLY A 499 -4.22 10.08 14.50
C GLY A 499 -2.99 10.89 14.20
N PHE A 500 -1.85 10.32 14.51
CA PHE A 500 -0.55 10.87 14.12
C PHE A 500 -0.20 10.41 12.71
N ASN A 501 0.44 11.28 11.95
CA ASN A 501 1.00 10.96 10.65
C ASN A 501 2.44 11.43 10.59
N LEU A 502 3.29 10.65 9.92
CA LEU A 502 4.68 11.02 9.68
C LEU A 502 4.75 11.78 8.36
N PHE A 503 5.34 12.97 8.42
CA PHE A 503 5.68 13.75 7.22
C PHE A 503 6.93 14.58 7.49
N ASP A 504 7.69 14.84 6.44
CA ASP A 504 8.86 15.68 6.51
C ASP A 504 8.45 17.14 6.35
N LEU A 505 9.00 18.00 7.21
CA LEU A 505 8.88 19.45 7.13
C LEU A 505 10.25 20.07 6.94
N ASP A 506 10.35 21.09 6.10
CA ASP A 506 11.58 21.87 5.93
C ASP A 506 11.95 22.66 7.19
N ALA A 507 10.94 23.00 8.00
CA ALA A 507 11.11 23.67 9.28
C ALA A 507 10.04 23.19 10.27
N ASP A 508 10.42 22.98 11.53
CA ASP A 508 9.47 22.67 12.61
C ASP A 508 8.65 23.94 12.95
N PRO A 509 7.33 23.94 12.73
CA PRO A 509 6.49 25.09 13.05
C PRO A 509 6.41 25.37 14.56
N CYS A 510 6.78 24.40 15.41
CA CYS A 510 6.86 24.54 16.87
C CYS A 510 8.30 24.79 17.37
N GLY A 511 9.28 24.76 16.47
CA GLY A 511 10.68 25.09 16.77
C GLY A 511 10.92 26.59 16.92
N ASP A 512 11.91 26.96 17.72
CA ASP A 512 12.41 28.34 17.69
C ASP A 512 13.21 28.61 16.40
N VAL A 513 13.45 29.88 16.10
CA VAL A 513 14.21 30.31 14.91
C VAL A 513 15.66 29.82 14.91
N SER A 514 16.17 29.33 16.04
CA SER A 514 17.52 28.75 16.18
C SER A 514 17.52 27.24 15.94
N GLY A 515 16.34 26.57 15.89
CA GLY A 515 16.19 25.13 15.72
C GLY A 515 16.67 24.30 16.92
N THR A 516 16.89 24.93 18.07
CA THR A 516 17.49 24.27 19.25
C THR A 516 16.54 24.00 20.39
N SER A 517 15.34 24.58 20.38
CA SER A 517 14.33 24.37 21.41
C SER A 517 12.91 24.27 20.82
N VAL A 518 12.08 23.44 21.41
CA VAL A 518 10.65 23.38 21.11
C VAL A 518 9.96 24.52 21.86
N VAL A 519 9.35 25.44 21.13
CA VAL A 519 8.47 26.46 21.74
C VAL A 519 7.24 25.73 22.27
N GLN A 520 7.04 25.71 23.59
CA GLN A 520 5.79 25.23 24.14
C GLN A 520 4.63 26.05 23.54
N ALA A 521 3.73 25.40 22.82
CA ALA A 521 2.52 26.04 22.36
C ALA A 521 1.83 26.68 23.58
N SER A 522 1.66 28.00 23.55
CA SER A 522 0.92 28.69 24.58
C SER A 522 -0.50 28.07 24.62
N ALA A 523 -1.04 27.81 25.80
CA ALA A 523 -2.36 27.22 26.01
C ALA A 523 -3.55 28.06 25.46
N ALA A 524 -3.29 28.91 24.46
CA ALA A 524 -4.22 29.89 23.88
C ALA A 524 -4.20 29.84 22.34
N ALA A 525 -4.06 28.62 21.73
CA ALA A 525 -4.33 28.44 20.30
C ALA A 525 -5.42 27.37 20.10
#